data_e848d1296495e860fa7db96afad49446
#
_entry.id   e848d1296495e860fa7db96afad49446
#
_cell.length_a   1.000
_cell.length_b   1.000
_cell.length_c   1.000
_cell.angle_alpha   90.00
_cell.angle_beta   90.00
_cell.angle_gamma   90.00
#
_symmetry.space_group_name_H-M   'P 1'
#
loop_
_entity.id
_entity.type
_entity.pdbx_description
1 polymer ?
#
loop_
_entity_poly.entity_id
_entity_poly.type
_entity_poly.pdbx_seq_one_letter_code
_entity_poly.pdbx_strand_id
1 'polypeptide(L)'
;MKSADLRWPVRVDSQVVADRVLAEVWAAGALGVEERAEPDSVELIIYLNLPSESAVREALAPFAGYGLVVGEQEAVSDLDWSQAWKEGLVAIEISPRLVVRPSFVEHALGPGQREVVVDPGQAFGTGGHESTRLILEWLDVLVEEGAEPCRVLDVGTGSGILALAALKLGAGSALGFDLDLDAIREARGVVHSNGMTERFELFAGSIRCLSSASFDLVLVNLLRTEMLPIASEIAETLGRGANLVLSGLLEEDRSSVLEVFAEFGLEERSERCSLDASGGVWISPLLGFPD
;
A
#
# COMPACT_ATOMS: atom_id res chain seq x y z
N MET A 1 -12.54 -11.22 -8.61
CA MET A 1 -12.09 -10.88 -9.99
C MET A 1 -12.57 -11.93 -10.96
N LYS A 2 -13.01 -11.54 -12.19
CA LYS A 2 -13.22 -12.53 -13.25
C LYS A 2 -11.86 -12.99 -13.73
N SER A 3 -11.59 -14.29 -13.80
CA SER A 3 -10.35 -14.82 -14.35
C SER A 3 -10.25 -14.44 -15.84
N ALA A 4 -9.03 -14.15 -16.31
CA ALA A 4 -8.80 -13.98 -17.73
C ALA A 4 -8.76 -15.33 -18.41
N ASP A 5 -9.39 -15.44 -19.58
CA ASP A 5 -9.40 -16.68 -20.37
C ASP A 5 -8.21 -16.73 -21.35
N LEU A 6 -7.74 -15.54 -21.78
CA LEU A 6 -6.70 -15.36 -22.80
C LEU A 6 -5.70 -14.29 -22.39
N ARG A 7 -4.43 -14.50 -22.76
CA ARG A 7 -3.40 -13.48 -22.83
C ARG A 7 -2.99 -13.25 -24.28
N TRP A 8 -2.77 -11.98 -24.63
CA TRP A 8 -2.50 -11.58 -25.99
C TRP A 8 -1.30 -10.60 -26.02
N PRO A 9 -0.11 -11.07 -26.38
CA PRO A 9 1.04 -10.19 -26.49
C PRO A 9 0.93 -9.31 -27.74
N VAL A 10 1.20 -8.03 -27.56
CA VAL A 10 1.16 -6.99 -28.59
C VAL A 10 2.40 -6.12 -28.43
N ARG A 11 3.13 -5.85 -29.52
CA ARG A 11 4.31 -5.00 -29.49
C ARG A 11 4.07 -3.75 -30.32
N VAL A 12 4.56 -2.60 -29.86
CA VAL A 12 4.49 -1.30 -30.52
C VAL A 12 5.84 -0.59 -30.47
N ASP A 13 6.08 0.33 -31.44
CA ASP A 13 7.38 0.98 -31.65
C ASP A 13 7.68 2.12 -30.66
N SER A 14 6.69 2.58 -29.86
CA SER A 14 6.90 3.70 -28.95
C SER A 14 5.90 3.72 -27.81
N GLN A 15 6.30 4.38 -26.71
CA GLN A 15 5.46 4.60 -25.54
C GLN A 15 4.16 5.36 -25.89
N VAL A 16 4.24 6.36 -26.76
CA VAL A 16 3.06 7.13 -27.17
C VAL A 16 1.99 6.26 -27.86
N VAL A 17 2.43 5.27 -28.64
CA VAL A 17 1.51 4.31 -29.27
C VAL A 17 1.01 3.32 -28.23
N ALA A 18 1.86 2.87 -27.29
CA ALA A 18 1.48 2.00 -26.18
C ALA A 18 0.36 2.63 -25.34
N ASP A 19 0.50 3.88 -24.93
CA ASP A 19 -0.50 4.60 -24.11
C ASP A 19 -1.87 4.68 -24.82
N ARG A 20 -1.86 4.89 -26.15
CA ARG A 20 -3.09 4.91 -26.95
C ARG A 20 -3.71 3.53 -27.08
N VAL A 21 -2.90 2.50 -27.31
CA VAL A 21 -3.37 1.09 -27.33
C VAL A 21 -3.98 0.73 -26.00
N LEU A 22 -3.32 1.09 -24.88
CA LEU A 22 -3.83 0.86 -23.52
C LEU A 22 -5.24 1.46 -23.35
N ALA A 23 -5.45 2.72 -23.71
CA ALA A 23 -6.75 3.37 -23.57
C ALA A 23 -7.85 2.63 -24.34
N GLU A 24 -7.58 2.22 -25.57
CA GLU A 24 -8.56 1.53 -26.42
C GLU A 24 -8.87 0.09 -25.95
N VAL A 25 -7.85 -0.67 -25.54
CA VAL A 25 -8.08 -2.02 -25.05
C VAL A 25 -8.81 -2.07 -23.70
N TRP A 26 -8.56 -1.09 -22.83
CA TRP A 26 -9.34 -0.94 -21.60
C TRP A 26 -10.80 -0.61 -21.90
N ALA A 27 -11.06 0.31 -22.82
CA ALA A 27 -12.43 0.64 -23.27
C ALA A 27 -13.13 -0.58 -23.93
N ALA A 28 -12.38 -1.44 -24.59
CA ALA A 28 -12.87 -2.68 -25.22
C ALA A 28 -13.08 -3.84 -24.23
N GLY A 29 -12.77 -3.66 -22.95
CA GLY A 29 -13.04 -4.62 -21.90
C GLY A 29 -11.88 -5.57 -21.58
N ALA A 30 -10.64 -5.12 -21.76
CA ALA A 30 -9.48 -5.82 -21.20
C ALA A 30 -9.61 -5.92 -19.68
N LEU A 31 -9.16 -7.02 -19.10
CA LEU A 31 -9.19 -7.29 -17.66
C LEU A 31 -7.90 -6.88 -16.96
N GLY A 32 -6.80 -6.77 -17.71
CA GLY A 32 -5.49 -6.37 -17.26
C GLY A 32 -4.55 -6.17 -18.45
N VAL A 33 -3.53 -5.37 -18.26
CA VAL A 33 -2.43 -5.23 -19.23
C VAL A 33 -1.12 -5.17 -18.45
N GLU A 34 -0.15 -6.01 -18.84
CA GLU A 34 1.23 -5.96 -18.38
C GLU A 34 2.06 -5.22 -19.43
N GLU A 35 2.82 -4.23 -19.02
CA GLU A 35 3.70 -3.46 -19.89
C GLU A 35 5.17 -3.83 -19.63
N ARG A 36 5.90 -4.11 -20.69
CA ARG A 36 7.33 -4.42 -20.65
C ARG A 36 8.06 -3.48 -21.60
N ALA A 37 8.90 -2.60 -21.04
CA ALA A 37 9.77 -1.76 -21.85
C ALA A 37 10.91 -2.59 -22.44
N GLU A 38 11.12 -2.48 -23.75
CA GLU A 38 12.25 -3.02 -24.47
C GLU A 38 13.08 -1.84 -25.06
N PRO A 39 14.36 -2.06 -25.45
CA PRO A 39 15.23 -0.96 -25.90
C PRO A 39 14.65 -0.10 -27.05
N ASP A 40 13.91 -0.72 -27.98
CA ASP A 40 13.37 -0.06 -29.17
C ASP A 40 11.85 -0.28 -29.35
N SER A 41 11.16 -0.78 -28.33
CA SER A 41 9.73 -1.11 -28.42
C SER A 41 9.10 -1.22 -27.03
N VAL A 42 7.77 -1.32 -26.99
CA VAL A 42 7.01 -1.64 -25.80
C VAL A 42 6.18 -2.89 -26.08
N GLU A 43 6.32 -3.90 -25.25
CA GLU A 43 5.46 -5.09 -25.28
C GLU A 43 4.30 -4.90 -24.28
N LEU A 44 3.07 -5.08 -24.75
CA LEU A 44 1.86 -5.10 -23.95
C LEU A 44 1.31 -6.52 -23.95
N ILE A 45 1.12 -7.12 -22.78
CA ILE A 45 0.42 -8.40 -22.65
C ILE A 45 -0.99 -8.12 -22.16
N ILE A 46 -1.95 -8.21 -23.06
CA ILE A 46 -3.36 -7.91 -22.80
C ILE A 46 -4.05 -9.16 -22.27
N TYR A 47 -4.69 -9.05 -21.12
CA TYR A 47 -5.47 -10.12 -20.50
C TYR A 47 -6.94 -9.83 -20.68
N LEU A 48 -7.68 -10.80 -21.20
CA LEU A 48 -9.10 -10.65 -21.55
C LEU A 48 -9.88 -11.94 -21.35
N ASN A 49 -11.19 -11.79 -21.24
CA ASN A 49 -12.10 -12.95 -21.30
C ASN A 49 -12.56 -13.21 -22.75
N LEU A 50 -12.97 -14.42 -23.03
CA LEU A 50 -13.45 -14.81 -24.37
C LEU A 50 -14.53 -13.85 -24.95
N PRO A 51 -15.52 -13.37 -24.18
CA PRO A 51 -16.49 -12.40 -24.70
C PRO A 51 -15.92 -11.06 -25.17
N SER A 52 -14.79 -10.62 -24.60
CA SER A 52 -14.14 -9.34 -24.97
C SER A 52 -13.17 -9.46 -26.15
N GLU A 53 -12.84 -10.67 -26.61
CA GLU A 53 -11.84 -10.91 -27.65
C GLU A 53 -12.11 -10.12 -28.93
N SER A 54 -13.34 -10.17 -29.45
CA SER A 54 -13.71 -9.46 -30.69
C SER A 54 -13.58 -7.95 -30.56
N ALA A 55 -14.02 -7.38 -29.43
CA ALA A 55 -13.95 -5.95 -29.16
C ALA A 55 -12.50 -5.47 -29.04
N VAL A 56 -11.66 -6.23 -28.34
CA VAL A 56 -10.21 -5.91 -28.20
C VAL A 56 -9.51 -6.04 -29.56
N ARG A 57 -9.84 -7.01 -30.38
CA ARG A 57 -9.31 -7.18 -31.74
C ARG A 57 -9.68 -5.97 -32.64
N GLU A 58 -10.91 -5.51 -32.57
CA GLU A 58 -11.37 -4.30 -33.28
C GLU A 58 -10.66 -3.03 -32.78
N ALA A 59 -10.44 -2.92 -31.48
CA ALA A 59 -9.71 -1.79 -30.87
C ALA A 59 -8.23 -1.75 -31.29
N LEU A 60 -7.60 -2.88 -31.54
CA LEU A 60 -6.20 -2.98 -32.01
C LEU A 60 -6.07 -2.67 -33.52
N ALA A 61 -7.09 -2.89 -34.33
CA ALA A 61 -7.03 -2.78 -35.79
C ALA A 61 -6.52 -1.42 -36.30
N PRO A 62 -6.91 -0.25 -35.71
CA PRO A 62 -6.43 1.06 -36.16
C PRO A 62 -4.91 1.26 -36.02
N PHE A 63 -4.24 0.48 -35.15
CA PHE A 63 -2.82 0.62 -34.86
C PHE A 63 -1.91 -0.20 -35.78
N ALA A 64 -2.46 -1.02 -36.68
CA ALA A 64 -1.67 -1.80 -37.64
C ALA A 64 -0.72 -0.94 -38.50
N GLY A 65 -1.07 0.33 -38.75
CA GLY A 65 -0.22 1.29 -39.47
C GLY A 65 0.84 2.00 -38.61
N TYR A 66 0.91 1.73 -37.31
CA TYR A 66 1.81 2.36 -36.34
C TYR A 66 2.79 1.35 -35.72
N GLY A 67 3.26 0.38 -36.49
CA GLY A 67 4.22 -0.61 -36.02
C GLY A 67 3.67 -1.66 -35.05
N LEU A 68 2.33 -1.77 -34.96
CA LEU A 68 1.71 -2.78 -34.12
C LEU A 68 1.98 -4.17 -34.65
N VAL A 69 2.63 -5.01 -33.85
CA VAL A 69 2.79 -6.46 -34.07
C VAL A 69 1.94 -7.20 -33.03
N VAL A 70 1.02 -8.00 -33.52
CA VAL A 70 0.13 -8.80 -32.69
C VAL A 70 0.65 -10.22 -32.66
N GLY A 71 0.96 -10.74 -31.46
CA GLY A 71 1.40 -12.11 -31.26
C GLY A 71 0.25 -13.13 -31.26
N GLU A 72 0.58 -14.38 -31.03
CA GLU A 72 -0.40 -15.44 -30.87
C GLU A 72 -1.12 -15.31 -29.51
N GLN A 73 -2.43 -15.58 -29.54
CA GLN A 73 -3.20 -15.67 -28.30
C GLN A 73 -2.89 -16.98 -27.59
N GLU A 74 -2.73 -16.88 -26.28
CA GLU A 74 -2.50 -18.04 -25.45
C GLU A 74 -3.63 -18.16 -24.42
N ALA A 75 -4.12 -19.38 -24.20
CA ALA A 75 -5.08 -19.64 -23.13
C ALA A 75 -4.37 -19.44 -21.78
N VAL A 76 -5.01 -18.68 -20.90
CA VAL A 76 -4.57 -18.54 -19.50
C VAL A 76 -5.28 -19.62 -18.70
N SER A 77 -4.54 -20.58 -18.18
CA SER A 77 -5.12 -21.53 -17.22
C SER A 77 -5.35 -20.83 -15.89
N ASP A 78 -6.47 -21.10 -15.22
CA ASP A 78 -6.78 -20.56 -13.89
C ASP A 78 -5.66 -20.83 -12.86
N LEU A 79 -4.87 -21.87 -13.08
CA LEU A 79 -3.70 -22.20 -12.25
C LEU A 79 -2.53 -21.21 -12.42
N ASP A 80 -2.30 -20.67 -13.61
CA ASP A 80 -1.13 -19.82 -13.87
C ASP A 80 -1.27 -18.43 -13.23
N TRP A 81 -2.47 -17.85 -13.24
CA TRP A 81 -2.74 -16.56 -12.61
C TRP A 81 -2.74 -16.62 -11.08
N SER A 82 -3.33 -17.67 -10.52
CA SER A 82 -3.37 -17.84 -9.06
C SER A 82 -1.99 -18.15 -8.45
N GLN A 83 -1.01 -18.49 -9.28
CA GLN A 83 0.32 -18.88 -8.85
C GLN A 83 1.41 -17.90 -9.30
N ALA A 84 1.34 -17.37 -10.53
CA ALA A 84 2.40 -16.52 -11.09
C ALA A 84 2.68 -15.24 -10.26
N TRP A 85 1.65 -14.59 -9.72
CA TRP A 85 1.82 -13.43 -8.85
C TRP A 85 2.40 -13.77 -7.46
N LYS A 86 2.35 -15.05 -7.06
CA LYS A 86 2.95 -15.53 -5.81
C LYS A 86 4.42 -15.85 -5.95
N GLU A 87 4.85 -16.14 -7.21
CA GLU A 87 6.25 -16.42 -7.50
C GLU A 87 7.08 -15.15 -7.29
N GLY A 88 8.05 -15.24 -6.40
CA GLY A 88 8.92 -14.10 -6.04
C GLY A 88 8.51 -13.33 -4.78
N LEU A 89 7.32 -13.58 -4.22
CA LEU A 89 6.97 -13.02 -2.92
C LEU A 89 7.65 -13.81 -1.80
N VAL A 90 8.34 -13.09 -0.94
CA VAL A 90 9.09 -13.65 0.18
C VAL A 90 8.66 -12.98 1.49
N ALA A 91 9.02 -13.56 2.61
CA ALA A 91 8.92 -12.88 3.90
C ALA A 91 9.89 -11.69 3.93
N ILE A 92 9.41 -10.54 4.39
CA ILE A 92 10.17 -9.30 4.50
C ILE A 92 10.52 -9.12 5.98
N GLU A 93 11.78 -9.24 6.31
CA GLU A 93 12.29 -8.88 7.64
C GLU A 93 12.38 -7.35 7.74
N ILE A 94 11.47 -6.76 8.50
CA ILE A 94 11.45 -5.31 8.76
C ILE A 94 12.51 -4.95 9.80
N SER A 95 12.59 -5.77 10.85
CA SER A 95 13.49 -5.59 11.97
C SER A 95 13.77 -6.93 12.66
N PRO A 96 14.68 -7.00 13.66
CA PRO A 96 14.87 -8.21 14.45
C PRO A 96 13.59 -8.71 15.16
N ARG A 97 12.60 -7.84 15.37
CA ARG A 97 11.36 -8.17 16.09
C ARG A 97 10.14 -8.32 15.18
N LEU A 98 10.20 -7.86 13.90
CA LEU A 98 9.03 -7.81 13.04
C LEU A 98 9.31 -8.36 11.64
N VAL A 99 8.46 -9.29 11.22
CA VAL A 99 8.43 -9.86 9.87
C VAL A 99 7.05 -9.65 9.26
N VAL A 100 6.99 -9.28 7.99
CA VAL A 100 5.76 -9.25 7.19
C VAL A 100 5.85 -10.34 6.14
N ARG A 101 4.82 -11.15 6.00
CA ARG A 101 4.79 -12.20 4.99
C ARG A 101 3.40 -12.47 4.43
N PRO A 102 3.30 -12.96 3.20
CA PRO A 102 2.09 -13.58 2.69
C PRO A 102 1.73 -14.87 3.44
N SER A 103 0.44 -15.24 3.44
CA SER A 103 -0.04 -16.44 4.15
C SER A 103 0.53 -17.75 3.57
N PHE A 104 0.85 -17.77 2.28
CA PHE A 104 1.40 -18.93 1.56
C PHE A 104 2.94 -19.01 1.60
N VAL A 105 3.62 -18.07 2.26
CA VAL A 105 5.08 -18.08 2.45
C VAL A 105 5.36 -18.55 3.87
N GLU A 106 6.06 -19.68 4.02
CA GLU A 106 6.51 -20.15 5.31
C GLU A 106 7.76 -19.37 5.76
N HIS A 107 7.79 -18.97 7.01
CA HIS A 107 8.94 -18.31 7.64
C HIS A 107 9.12 -18.82 9.06
N ALA A 108 10.33 -19.23 9.40
CA ALA A 108 10.66 -19.67 10.76
C ALA A 108 11.02 -18.44 11.61
N LEU A 109 10.15 -18.10 12.55
CA LEU A 109 10.36 -16.97 13.46
C LEU A 109 11.55 -17.20 14.40
N GLY A 110 12.41 -16.20 14.48
CA GLY A 110 13.48 -16.13 15.48
C GLY A 110 12.97 -15.83 16.90
N PRO A 111 13.84 -15.92 17.93
CA PRO A 111 13.48 -15.59 19.30
C PRO A 111 12.99 -14.14 19.43
N GLY A 112 11.77 -13.96 19.96
CA GLY A 112 11.16 -12.63 20.14
C GLY A 112 10.59 -12.00 18.90
N GLN A 113 10.76 -12.57 17.73
CA GLN A 113 10.22 -12.08 16.46
C GLN A 113 8.70 -12.29 16.41
N ARG A 114 8.01 -11.34 15.82
CA ARG A 114 6.55 -11.33 15.57
C ARG A 114 6.29 -11.26 14.08
N GLU A 115 5.23 -11.90 13.64
CA GLU A 115 4.82 -11.85 12.25
C GLU A 115 3.50 -11.11 12.06
N VAL A 116 3.42 -10.40 10.94
CA VAL A 116 2.20 -9.86 10.35
C VAL A 116 1.96 -10.60 9.04
N VAL A 117 0.85 -11.29 8.94
CA VAL A 117 0.46 -12.03 7.74
C VAL A 117 -0.48 -11.17 6.91
N VAL A 118 -0.02 -10.75 5.74
CA VAL A 118 -0.81 -9.94 4.80
C VAL A 118 -0.63 -10.49 3.40
N ASP A 119 -1.71 -10.92 2.78
CA ASP A 119 -1.69 -11.32 1.38
C ASP A 119 -1.82 -10.06 0.50
N PRO A 120 -1.11 -9.99 -0.64
CA PRO A 120 -1.33 -8.94 -1.61
C PRO A 120 -2.78 -8.94 -2.10
N GLY A 121 -3.45 -7.82 -1.94
CA GLY A 121 -4.84 -7.59 -2.28
C GLY A 121 -5.03 -6.33 -3.12
N GLN A 122 -6.25 -5.79 -3.15
CA GLN A 122 -6.55 -4.52 -3.82
C GLN A 122 -6.25 -3.31 -2.92
N ALA A 123 -6.22 -3.50 -1.61
CA ALA A 123 -5.87 -2.44 -0.68
C ALA A 123 -4.36 -2.22 -0.63
N PHE A 124 -3.96 -0.95 -0.46
CA PHE A 124 -2.56 -0.56 -0.27
C PHE A 124 -1.99 -1.12 1.03
N GLY A 125 -0.67 -1.44 1.03
CA GLY A 125 0.06 -1.82 2.23
C GLY A 125 0.32 -3.32 2.36
N THR A 126 1.21 -3.85 1.51
CA THR A 126 1.74 -5.23 1.63
C THR A 126 3.07 -5.29 2.39
N GLY A 127 3.56 -4.14 2.89
CA GLY A 127 4.86 -4.03 3.56
C GLY A 127 6.06 -3.87 2.62
N GLY A 128 5.88 -4.04 1.31
CA GLY A 128 6.97 -3.94 0.33
C GLY A 128 7.29 -2.52 -0.14
N HIS A 129 6.38 -1.56 0.05
CA HIS A 129 6.59 -0.17 -0.34
C HIS A 129 7.39 0.58 0.74
N GLU A 130 8.31 1.47 0.33
CA GLU A 130 9.22 2.20 1.20
C GLU A 130 8.47 2.96 2.30
N SER A 131 7.37 3.64 1.95
CA SER A 131 6.58 4.41 2.92
C SER A 131 5.99 3.54 4.03
N THR A 132 5.50 2.35 3.70
CA THR A 132 4.98 1.38 4.67
C THR A 132 6.11 0.84 5.55
N ARG A 133 7.22 0.48 4.92
CA ARG A 133 8.40 -0.04 5.61
C ARG A 133 8.96 0.94 6.64
N LEU A 134 9.05 2.22 6.30
CA LEU A 134 9.54 3.27 7.21
C LEU A 134 8.72 3.35 8.49
N ILE A 135 7.39 3.28 8.42
CA ILE A 135 6.54 3.26 9.63
C ILE A 135 6.72 1.96 10.41
N LEU A 136 6.80 0.82 9.74
CA LEU A 136 7.03 -0.46 10.41
C LEU A 136 8.37 -0.47 11.16
N GLU A 137 9.41 0.14 10.59
CA GLU A 137 10.69 0.34 11.26
C GLU A 137 10.58 1.31 12.45
N TRP A 138 9.76 2.37 12.36
CA TRP A 138 9.49 3.25 13.49
C TRP A 138 8.83 2.52 14.65
N LEU A 139 7.88 1.64 14.37
CA LEU A 139 7.22 0.84 15.41
C LEU A 139 8.22 0.03 16.23
N ASP A 140 9.22 -0.54 15.56
CA ASP A 140 10.28 -1.31 16.24
C ASP A 140 11.17 -0.41 17.11
N VAL A 141 11.56 0.77 16.60
CA VAL A 141 12.36 1.75 17.36
C VAL A 141 11.61 2.25 18.59
N LEU A 142 10.33 2.61 18.43
CA LEU A 142 9.51 3.08 19.55
C LEU A 142 9.38 2.03 20.66
N VAL A 143 9.24 0.76 20.30
CA VAL A 143 9.24 -0.35 21.28
C VAL A 143 10.60 -0.50 21.96
N GLU A 144 11.72 -0.35 21.23
CA GLU A 144 13.06 -0.39 21.78
C GLU A 144 13.31 0.72 22.79
N GLU A 145 12.75 1.90 22.52
CA GLU A 145 12.80 3.06 23.43
C GLU A 145 11.83 2.93 24.62
N GLY A 146 11.08 1.83 24.70
CA GLY A 146 10.15 1.55 25.80
C GLY A 146 8.77 2.18 25.63
N ALA A 147 8.41 2.63 24.45
CA ALA A 147 7.05 3.09 24.17
C ALA A 147 6.09 1.90 24.15
N GLU A 148 5.08 1.96 25.00
CA GLU A 148 4.00 0.97 25.08
C GLU A 148 2.65 1.68 24.83
N PRO A 149 2.31 2.01 23.57
CA PRO A 149 1.08 2.74 23.30
C PRO A 149 -0.14 1.89 23.67
N CYS A 150 -0.99 2.44 24.54
CA CYS A 150 -2.24 1.77 24.92
C CYS A 150 -3.23 1.81 23.76
N ARG A 151 -3.27 2.93 23.01
CA ARG A 151 -4.23 3.15 21.92
C ARG A 151 -3.52 3.68 20.68
N VAL A 152 -3.67 2.96 19.58
CA VAL A 152 -3.12 3.33 18.26
C VAL A 152 -4.23 3.75 17.31
N LEU A 153 -4.03 4.83 16.56
CA LEU A 153 -4.88 5.22 15.43
C LEU A 153 -4.11 5.02 14.12
N ASP A 154 -4.76 4.40 13.15
CA ASP A 154 -4.25 4.19 11.79
C ASP A 154 -5.16 4.94 10.81
N VAL A 155 -4.63 6.05 10.26
CA VAL A 155 -5.36 6.99 9.40
C VAL A 155 -5.17 6.59 7.95
N GLY A 156 -6.26 6.23 7.26
CA GLY A 156 -6.16 5.62 5.93
C GLY A 156 -5.56 4.22 6.04
N THR A 157 -6.19 3.37 6.84
CA THR A 157 -5.59 2.09 7.30
C THR A 157 -5.29 1.09 6.18
N GLY A 158 -5.93 1.22 5.00
CA GLY A 158 -5.74 0.30 3.89
C GLY A 158 -5.93 -1.16 4.30
N SER A 159 -4.88 -1.97 4.19
CA SER A 159 -4.86 -3.38 4.62
C SER A 159 -4.86 -3.58 6.14
N GLY A 160 -4.64 -2.50 6.93
CA GLY A 160 -4.52 -2.56 8.38
C GLY A 160 -3.12 -2.95 8.88
N ILE A 161 -2.15 -3.09 8.00
CA ILE A 161 -0.81 -3.62 8.33
C ILE A 161 -0.10 -2.83 9.43
N LEU A 162 -0.21 -1.49 9.43
CA LEU A 162 0.53 -0.63 10.36
C LEU A 162 0.03 -0.80 11.80
N ALA A 163 -1.27 -0.63 12.01
CA ALA A 163 -1.87 -0.85 13.33
C ALA A 163 -1.75 -2.30 13.78
N LEU A 164 -1.83 -3.26 12.85
CA LEU A 164 -1.64 -4.67 13.15
C LEU A 164 -0.21 -4.95 13.63
N ALA A 165 0.80 -4.36 13.00
CA ALA A 165 2.20 -4.47 13.43
C ALA A 165 2.39 -3.86 14.83
N ALA A 166 1.79 -2.69 15.12
CA ALA A 166 1.83 -2.10 16.45
C ALA A 166 1.23 -3.03 17.51
N LEU A 167 0.08 -3.67 17.22
CA LEU A 167 -0.55 -4.65 18.11
C LEU A 167 0.33 -5.89 18.35
N LYS A 168 0.99 -6.40 17.30
CA LYS A 168 1.91 -7.55 17.40
C LYS A 168 3.15 -7.20 18.22
N LEU A 169 3.59 -5.95 18.20
CA LEU A 169 4.71 -5.44 18.97
C LEU A 169 4.34 -5.02 20.40
N GLY A 170 3.06 -5.09 20.79
CA GLY A 170 2.65 -4.91 22.17
C GLY A 170 1.66 -3.79 22.45
N ALA A 171 1.27 -3.00 21.46
CA ALA A 171 0.22 -1.98 21.63
C ALA A 171 -1.06 -2.56 22.23
N GLY A 172 -1.77 -1.79 23.04
CA GLY A 172 -2.96 -2.24 23.79
C GLY A 172 -4.16 -2.51 22.87
N SER A 173 -4.55 -1.53 22.09
CA SER A 173 -5.66 -1.58 21.13
C SER A 173 -5.40 -0.68 19.95
N ALA A 174 -6.09 -0.92 18.84
CA ALA A 174 -6.00 -0.11 17.64
C ALA A 174 -7.37 0.24 17.09
N LEU A 175 -7.46 1.40 16.47
CA LEU A 175 -8.57 1.85 15.65
C LEU A 175 -8.03 2.23 14.28
N GLY A 176 -8.59 1.67 13.23
CA GLY A 176 -8.26 2.02 11.85
C GLY A 176 -9.50 2.46 11.09
N PHE A 177 -9.34 3.39 10.19
CA PHE A 177 -10.41 3.78 9.28
C PHE A 177 -9.88 4.06 7.88
N ASP A 178 -10.76 3.92 6.91
CA ASP A 178 -10.50 4.26 5.52
C ASP A 178 -11.78 4.83 4.89
N LEU A 179 -11.62 5.68 3.88
CA LEU A 179 -12.75 6.17 3.10
C LEU A 179 -13.31 5.08 2.18
N ASP A 180 -12.44 4.15 1.78
CA ASP A 180 -12.81 3.02 0.93
C ASP A 180 -13.38 1.86 1.77
N LEU A 181 -14.62 1.53 1.52
CA LEU A 181 -15.30 0.40 2.16
C LEU A 181 -14.66 -0.96 1.79
N ASP A 182 -14.09 -1.08 0.60
CA ASP A 182 -13.47 -2.33 0.16
C ASP A 182 -12.13 -2.54 0.86
N ALA A 183 -11.36 -1.46 1.12
CA ALA A 183 -10.18 -1.51 1.98
C ALA A 183 -10.52 -1.99 3.39
N ILE A 184 -11.62 -1.48 3.99
CA ILE A 184 -12.07 -1.93 5.32
C ILE A 184 -12.51 -3.40 5.32
N ARG A 185 -13.12 -3.89 4.25
CA ARG A 185 -13.49 -5.31 4.13
C ARG A 185 -12.25 -6.20 4.08
N GLU A 186 -11.25 -5.78 3.32
CA GLU A 186 -9.97 -6.47 3.23
C GLU A 186 -9.23 -6.45 4.58
N ALA A 187 -9.09 -5.28 5.21
CA ALA A 187 -8.46 -5.13 6.52
C ALA A 187 -9.08 -6.05 7.58
N ARG A 188 -10.41 -6.18 7.60
CA ARG A 188 -11.09 -7.12 8.53
C ARG A 188 -10.64 -8.56 8.33
N GLY A 189 -10.46 -8.99 7.07
CA GLY A 189 -9.94 -10.31 6.75
C GLY A 189 -8.51 -10.49 7.25
N VAL A 190 -7.65 -9.49 7.03
CA VAL A 190 -6.25 -9.47 7.48
C VAL A 190 -6.17 -9.51 9.01
N VAL A 191 -6.94 -8.68 9.70
CA VAL A 191 -7.01 -8.65 11.18
C VAL A 191 -7.47 -9.98 11.76
N HIS A 192 -8.49 -10.59 11.14
CA HIS A 192 -9.00 -11.91 11.55
C HIS A 192 -7.93 -13.00 11.39
N SER A 193 -7.26 -13.05 10.25
CA SER A 193 -6.20 -14.03 9.95
C SER A 193 -5.00 -13.93 10.90
N ASN A 194 -4.77 -12.72 11.45
CA ASN A 194 -3.73 -12.47 12.44
C ASN A 194 -4.19 -12.65 13.89
N GLY A 195 -5.46 -12.98 14.15
CA GLY A 195 -6.00 -13.22 15.49
C GLY A 195 -6.14 -11.95 16.34
N MET A 196 -6.34 -10.77 15.71
CA MET A 196 -6.38 -9.48 16.42
C MET A 196 -7.77 -8.81 16.44
N THR A 197 -8.82 -9.54 16.10
CA THR A 197 -10.21 -9.01 15.97
C THR A 197 -10.70 -8.32 17.23
N GLU A 198 -10.33 -8.78 18.43
CA GLU A 198 -10.77 -8.22 19.72
C GLU A 198 -10.04 -6.90 20.08
N ARG A 199 -8.94 -6.60 19.40
CA ARG A 199 -8.05 -5.49 19.74
C ARG A 199 -7.93 -4.44 18.63
N PHE A 200 -8.48 -4.71 17.45
CA PHE A 200 -8.43 -3.82 16.30
C PHE A 200 -9.83 -3.54 15.79
N GLU A 201 -10.33 -2.33 16.08
CA GLU A 201 -11.60 -1.83 15.56
C GLU A 201 -11.41 -1.17 14.20
N LEU A 202 -12.33 -1.41 13.26
CA LEU A 202 -12.26 -0.91 11.88
C LEU A 202 -13.62 -0.32 11.45
N PHE A 203 -13.59 0.88 10.84
CA PHE A 203 -14.77 1.46 10.23
C PHE A 203 -14.47 2.15 8.89
N ALA A 204 -15.47 2.18 7.99
CA ALA A 204 -15.40 2.99 6.78
C ALA A 204 -15.95 4.39 7.09
N GLY A 205 -15.13 5.42 6.81
CA GLY A 205 -15.50 6.79 7.09
C GLY A 205 -14.32 7.74 7.19
N SER A 206 -14.58 8.97 7.57
CA SER A 206 -13.58 10.04 7.70
C SER A 206 -13.11 10.18 9.15
N ILE A 207 -11.92 10.74 9.36
CA ILE A 207 -11.37 11.13 10.67
C ILE A 207 -12.35 12.00 11.47
N ARG A 208 -13.22 12.74 10.80
CA ARG A 208 -14.27 13.59 11.43
C ARG A 208 -15.32 12.80 12.20
N CYS A 209 -15.36 11.48 12.04
CA CYS A 209 -16.20 10.61 12.89
C CYS A 209 -15.59 10.41 14.28
N LEU A 210 -14.33 10.77 14.49
CA LEU A 210 -13.60 10.62 15.74
C LEU A 210 -13.75 11.92 16.57
N SER A 211 -14.80 12.03 17.33
CA SER A 211 -14.97 13.14 18.27
C SER A 211 -14.29 12.83 19.61
N SER A 212 -13.37 13.68 20.04
CA SER A 212 -12.73 13.65 21.36
C SER A 212 -11.96 12.35 21.70
N ALA A 213 -11.60 11.54 20.71
CA ALA A 213 -10.76 10.37 20.93
C ALA A 213 -9.29 10.78 21.03
N SER A 214 -8.58 10.25 22.03
CA SER A 214 -7.16 10.50 22.25
C SER A 214 -6.37 9.21 22.09
N PHE A 215 -5.30 9.28 21.32
CA PHE A 215 -4.42 8.15 21.01
C PHE A 215 -2.98 8.45 21.46
N ASP A 216 -2.26 7.39 21.83
CA ASP A 216 -0.87 7.47 22.25
C ASP A 216 0.09 7.41 21.07
N LEU A 217 -0.36 6.79 19.97
CA LEU A 217 0.35 6.67 18.71
C LEU A 217 -0.64 6.86 17.55
N VAL A 218 -0.32 7.77 16.65
CA VAL A 218 -1.08 8.01 15.41
C VAL A 218 -0.17 7.73 14.23
N LEU A 219 -0.62 6.84 13.34
CA LEU A 219 0.08 6.41 12.13
C LEU A 219 -0.64 6.97 10.91
N VAL A 220 0.10 7.61 10.01
CA VAL A 220 -0.45 8.21 8.79
C VAL A 220 0.45 7.89 7.61
N ASN A 221 -0.01 7.06 6.69
CA ASN A 221 0.67 6.76 5.44
C ASN A 221 -0.19 7.22 4.27
N LEU A 222 -0.19 8.50 4.02
CA LEU A 222 -1.00 9.16 3.00
C LEU A 222 -0.15 10.07 2.14
N LEU A 223 -0.56 10.30 0.90
CA LEU A 223 0.04 11.32 0.07
C LEU A 223 -0.14 12.71 0.72
N ARG A 224 0.80 13.62 0.50
CA ARG A 224 0.74 15.00 1.00
C ARG A 224 -0.60 15.68 0.71
N THR A 225 -1.13 15.47 -0.51
CA THR A 225 -2.41 16.05 -0.96
C THR A 225 -3.63 15.53 -0.22
N GLU A 226 -3.54 14.35 0.38
CA GLU A 226 -4.61 13.75 1.19
C GLU A 226 -4.42 14.07 2.68
N MET A 227 -3.20 14.15 3.13
CA MET A 227 -2.82 14.40 4.53
C MET A 227 -3.07 15.84 4.97
N LEU A 228 -2.62 16.84 4.20
CA LEU A 228 -2.69 18.24 4.60
C LEU A 228 -4.12 18.75 4.82
N PRO A 229 -5.15 18.39 4.01
CA PRO A 229 -6.52 18.82 4.26
C PRO A 229 -7.15 18.34 5.58
N ILE A 230 -6.55 17.34 6.23
CA ILE A 230 -7.03 16.76 7.50
C ILE A 230 -6.00 16.87 8.63
N ALA A 231 -4.96 17.70 8.45
CA ALA A 231 -3.88 17.84 9.44
C ALA A 231 -4.36 18.33 10.82
N SER A 232 -5.35 19.24 10.85
CA SER A 232 -5.96 19.69 12.11
C SER A 232 -6.67 18.56 12.85
N GLU A 233 -7.45 17.78 12.11
CA GLU A 233 -8.17 16.63 12.68
C GLU A 233 -7.17 15.55 13.15
N ILE A 234 -6.08 15.32 12.44
CA ILE A 234 -5.01 14.41 12.90
C ILE A 234 -4.41 14.93 14.22
N ALA A 235 -4.03 16.21 14.28
CA ALA A 235 -3.46 16.80 15.50
C ALA A 235 -4.40 16.71 16.71
N GLU A 236 -5.70 16.89 16.50
CA GLU A 236 -6.74 16.78 17.54
C GLU A 236 -6.89 15.35 18.11
N THR A 237 -6.45 14.31 17.39
CA THR A 237 -6.50 12.92 17.88
C THR A 237 -5.35 12.56 18.82
N LEU A 238 -4.30 13.38 18.89
CA LEU A 238 -3.12 13.09 19.69
C LEU A 238 -3.36 13.34 21.16
N GLY A 239 -3.07 12.34 21.98
CA GLY A 239 -3.00 12.46 23.43
C GLY A 239 -1.79 13.25 23.89
N ARG A 240 -1.76 13.58 25.18
CA ARG A 240 -0.59 14.22 25.77
C ARG A 240 0.61 13.26 25.76
N GLY A 241 1.73 13.70 25.21
CA GLY A 241 2.94 12.88 25.06
C GLY A 241 2.86 11.84 23.92
N ALA A 242 1.82 11.89 23.10
CA ALA A 242 1.65 10.99 21.96
C ALA A 242 2.71 11.19 20.89
N ASN A 243 2.92 10.15 20.11
CA ASN A 243 3.73 10.15 18.91
C ASN A 243 2.86 10.18 17.65
N LEU A 244 3.25 10.99 16.68
CA LEU A 244 2.67 11.01 15.34
C LEU A 244 3.76 10.57 14.34
N VAL A 245 3.51 9.47 13.64
CA VAL A 245 4.40 8.98 12.58
C VAL A 245 3.74 9.23 11.24
N LEU A 246 4.36 10.06 10.43
CA LEU A 246 3.91 10.35 9.07
C LEU A 246 4.75 9.58 8.05
N SER A 247 4.16 9.21 6.93
CA SER A 247 4.84 8.67 5.75
C SER A 247 3.96 8.83 4.50
N GLY A 248 4.40 8.28 3.35
CA GLY A 248 3.76 8.55 2.07
C GLY A 248 4.24 9.86 1.45
N LEU A 249 5.38 10.37 1.90
CA LEU A 249 5.96 11.66 1.58
C LEU A 249 7.31 11.48 0.88
N LEU A 250 7.58 12.31 -0.12
CA LEU A 250 8.90 12.48 -0.70
C LEU A 250 9.66 13.59 0.03
N GLU A 251 10.98 13.60 -0.08
CA GLU A 251 11.84 14.61 0.55
C GLU A 251 11.42 16.06 0.21
N GLU A 252 10.94 16.30 -1.01
CA GLU A 252 10.42 17.59 -1.46
C GLU A 252 9.15 18.05 -0.73
N ASP A 253 8.38 17.13 -0.16
CA ASP A 253 7.15 17.42 0.61
C ASP A 253 7.45 17.88 2.04
N ARG A 254 8.66 17.58 2.54
CA ARG A 254 9.06 17.72 3.95
C ARG A 254 8.70 19.08 4.55
N SER A 255 9.21 20.15 3.95
CA SER A 255 9.05 21.49 4.52
C SER A 255 7.59 21.89 4.64
N SER A 256 6.79 21.63 3.58
CA SER A 256 5.37 21.99 3.57
C SER A 256 4.55 21.21 4.59
N VAL A 257 4.89 19.94 4.83
CA VAL A 257 4.19 19.11 5.82
C VAL A 257 4.56 19.55 7.24
N LEU A 258 5.84 19.71 7.53
CA LEU A 258 6.30 20.13 8.87
C LEU A 258 5.78 21.51 9.26
N GLU A 259 5.75 22.47 8.33
CA GLU A 259 5.18 23.81 8.55
C GLU A 259 3.72 23.75 8.98
N VAL A 260 2.90 22.93 8.31
CA VAL A 260 1.48 22.78 8.65
C VAL A 260 1.29 22.14 10.03
N PHE A 261 2.01 21.08 10.34
CA PHE A 261 1.88 20.43 11.65
C PHE A 261 2.44 21.29 12.80
N ALA A 262 3.44 22.15 12.52
CA ALA A 262 3.95 23.14 13.49
C ALA A 262 2.88 24.19 13.89
N GLU A 263 1.94 24.54 13.00
CA GLU A 263 0.80 25.43 13.34
C GLU A 263 -0.10 24.84 14.43
N PHE A 264 -0.12 23.51 14.57
CA PHE A 264 -0.83 22.79 15.63
C PHE A 264 0.04 22.49 16.85
N GLY A 265 1.27 23.04 16.91
CA GLY A 265 2.19 22.90 18.03
C GLY A 265 2.94 21.57 18.04
N LEU A 266 2.99 20.84 16.93
CA LEU A 266 3.77 19.60 16.80
C LEU A 266 5.17 19.94 16.29
N GLU A 267 6.18 19.31 16.89
CA GLU A 267 7.58 19.46 16.51
C GLU A 267 8.14 18.12 16.04
N GLU A 268 9.04 18.18 15.08
CA GLU A 268 9.77 17.00 14.62
C GLU A 268 10.78 16.56 15.70
N ARG A 269 10.68 15.31 16.10
CA ARG A 269 11.58 14.65 17.06
C ARG A 269 12.70 13.90 16.35
N SER A 270 12.38 13.26 15.25
CA SER A 270 13.32 12.47 14.44
C SER A 270 12.75 12.18 13.06
N GLU A 271 13.56 11.69 12.14
CA GLU A 271 13.17 11.34 10.79
C GLU A 271 13.86 10.05 10.32
N ARG A 272 13.16 9.26 9.52
CA ARG A 272 13.73 8.14 8.75
C ARG A 272 13.54 8.40 7.27
N CYS A 273 14.45 7.87 6.45
CA CYS A 273 14.34 7.97 5.00
C CYS A 273 14.75 6.65 4.32
N SER A 274 14.26 6.43 3.12
CA SER A 274 14.59 5.30 2.25
C SER A 274 14.66 5.76 0.81
N LEU A 275 15.57 5.15 0.03
CA LEU A 275 15.67 5.34 -1.41
C LEU A 275 14.85 4.26 -2.12
N ASP A 276 14.00 4.67 -3.04
CA ASP A 276 13.36 3.71 -3.94
C ASP A 276 14.26 3.35 -5.14
N ALA A 277 13.83 2.36 -5.93
CA ALA A 277 14.57 1.88 -7.10
C ALA A 277 14.73 2.95 -8.21
N SER A 278 13.89 4.00 -8.22
CA SER A 278 13.95 5.12 -9.18
C SER A 278 14.84 6.27 -8.70
N GLY A 279 15.34 6.20 -7.46
CA GLY A 279 16.15 7.23 -6.83
C GLY A 279 15.33 8.30 -6.09
N GLY A 280 14.04 8.10 -5.91
CA GLY A 280 13.19 8.93 -5.06
C GLY A 280 13.50 8.70 -3.58
N VAL A 281 13.59 9.78 -2.80
CA VAL A 281 13.81 9.72 -1.35
C VAL A 281 12.46 9.79 -0.64
N TRP A 282 12.05 8.68 -0.05
CA TRP A 282 10.88 8.61 0.82
C TRP A 282 11.27 8.98 2.24
N ILE A 283 10.45 9.78 2.90
CA ILE A 283 10.68 10.22 4.28
C ILE A 283 9.53 9.81 5.20
N SER A 284 9.88 9.67 6.47
CA SER A 284 8.92 9.40 7.55
C SER A 284 9.33 10.17 8.81
N PRO A 285 8.81 11.39 9.01
CA PRO A 285 9.04 12.15 10.22
C PRO A 285 8.22 11.62 11.40
N LEU A 286 8.85 11.61 12.58
CA LEU A 286 8.24 11.39 13.88
C LEU A 286 8.00 12.73 14.54
N LEU A 287 6.76 13.05 14.84
CA LEU A 287 6.35 14.31 15.47
C LEU A 287 5.76 14.07 16.86
N GLY A 288 5.77 15.11 17.66
CA GLY A 288 5.10 15.13 18.96
C GLY A 288 4.99 16.54 19.52
N PHE A 289 4.18 16.71 20.58
CA PHE A 289 4.16 17.98 21.31
C PHE A 289 5.48 18.16 22.07
N PRO A 290 5.99 19.39 22.17
CA PRO A 290 7.15 19.68 23.03
C PRO A 290 6.85 19.29 24.49
N ASP A 291 7.90 18.92 25.23
CA ASP A 291 7.84 18.50 26.63
C ASP A 291 7.42 19.63 27.58
#